data_0a7af9159af38316ba78771fb9b0ec0a
#
_entry.id   0a7af9159af38316ba78771fb9b0ec0a
#
_cell.length_a   1.000
_cell.length_b   1.000
_cell.length_c   1.000
_cell.angle_alpha   90.00
_cell.angle_beta   90.00
_cell.angle_gamma   90.00
#
_symmetry.space_group_name_H-M   'P 1'
#
loop_
_entity.id
_entity.type
_entity.pdbx_description
1 polymer ?
#
loop_
_entity_poly.entity_id
_entity_poly.type
_entity_poly.pdbx_seq_one_letter_code
_entity_poly.pdbx_strand_id
1 'polypeptide(L)'
;MMKRPFLPPEDMPPTEATQIDRILRSQLEQSTGRCFFEACDRVTRALLYSCQWYITTNDGILTLVIDCPDIVTYWHIVSNIPQIGNRLERFASNAKITVHPPFGKGAPIEVSVNEISAYRDWL
;
A
#
# COMPACT_ATOMS: atom_id res chain seq x y z
N MET A 1 -29.42 -16.65 -30.56
CA MET A 1 -28.21 -17.12 -30.04
C MET A 1 -28.21 -17.17 -28.51
N MET A 2 -27.75 -18.22 -27.98
CA MET A 2 -27.83 -18.38 -26.56
C MET A 2 -26.74 -17.56 -25.84
N LYS A 3 -27.14 -16.85 -24.84
CA LYS A 3 -26.22 -16.09 -24.06
C LYS A 3 -25.65 -16.95 -22.95
N ARG A 4 -24.36 -16.99 -22.84
CA ARG A 4 -23.73 -17.74 -21.76
C ARG A 4 -23.87 -17.01 -20.44
N PRO A 5 -23.99 -17.75 -19.33
CA PRO A 5 -24.13 -17.10 -18.02
C PRO A 5 -22.94 -16.19 -17.69
N PHE A 6 -21.76 -16.53 -18.19
CA PHE A 6 -20.62 -15.62 -18.10
C PHE A 6 -19.79 -15.76 -19.34
N LEU A 7 -19.14 -14.67 -19.68
CA LEU A 7 -18.27 -14.57 -20.84
C LEU A 7 -16.82 -14.52 -20.38
N PRO A 8 -15.89 -15.08 -21.17
CA PRO A 8 -14.48 -14.81 -20.92
C PRO A 8 -14.23 -13.31 -20.99
N PRO A 9 -13.22 -12.81 -20.26
CA PRO A 9 -12.95 -11.37 -20.25
C PRO A 9 -12.77 -10.75 -21.64
N GLU A 10 -12.20 -11.49 -22.57
CA GLU A 10 -12.00 -11.00 -23.94
C GLU A 10 -13.30 -10.86 -24.73
N ASP A 11 -14.36 -11.50 -24.28
CA ASP A 11 -15.67 -11.40 -24.92
C ASP A 11 -16.57 -10.35 -24.30
N MET A 12 -16.14 -9.76 -23.19
CA MET A 12 -16.89 -8.72 -22.51
C MET A 12 -16.57 -7.36 -23.11
N PRO A 13 -17.52 -6.42 -23.05
CA PRO A 13 -17.20 -5.05 -23.43
C PRO A 13 -16.03 -4.55 -22.55
N PRO A 14 -15.06 -3.82 -23.13
CA PRO A 14 -13.90 -3.36 -22.37
C PRO A 14 -14.27 -2.58 -21.11
N THR A 15 -15.34 -1.81 -21.16
CA THR A 15 -15.77 -1.01 -20.02
C THR A 15 -16.18 -1.90 -18.84
N GLU A 16 -16.94 -2.96 -19.11
CA GLU A 16 -17.39 -3.87 -18.06
C GLU A 16 -16.23 -4.65 -17.47
N ALA A 17 -15.34 -5.14 -18.32
CA ALA A 17 -14.15 -5.87 -17.84
C ALA A 17 -13.28 -4.98 -16.96
N THR A 18 -13.11 -3.72 -17.34
CA THR A 18 -12.32 -2.76 -16.57
C THR A 18 -12.95 -2.48 -15.21
N GLN A 19 -14.29 -2.38 -15.17
CA GLN A 19 -14.99 -2.14 -13.92
C GLN A 19 -14.88 -3.33 -12.97
N ILE A 20 -15.02 -4.54 -13.49
CA ILE A 20 -14.87 -5.76 -12.68
C ILE A 20 -13.46 -5.84 -12.11
N ASP A 21 -12.45 -5.62 -12.94
CA ASP A 21 -11.06 -5.63 -12.51
C ASP A 21 -10.83 -4.61 -11.41
N ARG A 22 -11.40 -3.43 -11.54
CA ARG A 22 -11.24 -2.35 -10.57
C ARG A 22 -11.85 -2.73 -9.23
N ILE A 23 -13.04 -3.33 -9.26
CA ILE A 23 -13.73 -3.75 -8.03
C ILE A 23 -12.94 -4.83 -7.32
N LEU A 24 -12.48 -5.84 -8.05
CA LEU A 24 -11.72 -6.94 -7.47
C LEU A 24 -10.41 -6.45 -6.88
N ARG A 25 -9.71 -5.57 -7.59
CA ARG A 25 -8.46 -4.99 -7.10
C ARG A 25 -8.69 -4.20 -5.83
N SER A 26 -9.74 -3.38 -5.80
CA SER A 26 -10.07 -2.58 -4.63
C SER A 26 -10.35 -3.45 -3.41
N GLN A 27 -11.11 -4.53 -3.60
CA GLN A 27 -11.40 -5.46 -2.51
C GLN A 27 -10.14 -6.13 -1.98
N LEU A 28 -9.26 -6.54 -2.89
CA LEU A 28 -8.01 -7.17 -2.51
C LEU A 28 -7.12 -6.20 -1.76
N GLU A 29 -7.02 -4.97 -2.23
CA GLU A 29 -6.22 -3.94 -1.58
C GLU A 29 -6.74 -3.62 -0.18
N GLN A 30 -8.05 -3.55 -0.01
CA GLN A 30 -8.65 -3.31 1.30
C GLN A 30 -8.39 -4.48 2.26
N SER A 31 -8.51 -5.70 1.78
CA SER A 31 -8.23 -6.88 2.60
C SER A 31 -6.77 -6.93 3.01
N THR A 32 -5.86 -6.66 2.08
CA THR A 32 -4.43 -6.63 2.36
C THR A 32 -4.11 -5.54 3.37
N GLY A 33 -4.73 -4.37 3.23
CA GLY A 33 -4.54 -3.26 4.18
C GLY A 33 -4.96 -3.65 5.58
N ARG A 34 -6.10 -4.31 5.71
CA ARG A 34 -6.58 -4.76 7.02
C ARG A 34 -5.62 -5.76 7.64
N CYS A 35 -5.19 -6.75 6.87
CA CYS A 35 -4.25 -7.76 7.36
C CYS A 35 -2.91 -7.15 7.73
N PHE A 36 -2.43 -6.21 6.94
CA PHE A 36 -1.20 -5.50 7.23
C PHE A 36 -1.32 -4.72 8.55
N PHE A 37 -2.41 -3.98 8.72
CA PHE A 37 -2.61 -3.20 9.94
C PHE A 37 -2.65 -4.11 11.18
N GLU A 38 -3.35 -5.23 11.07
CA GLU A 38 -3.43 -6.18 12.18
C GLU A 38 -2.09 -6.83 12.49
N ALA A 39 -1.22 -6.96 11.50
CA ALA A 39 0.11 -7.53 11.69
C ALA A 39 1.10 -6.55 12.30
N CYS A 40 0.78 -5.26 12.29
CA CYS A 40 1.66 -4.23 12.84
C CYS A 40 1.66 -4.25 14.36
N ASP A 41 2.76 -3.78 14.95
CA ASP A 41 2.82 -3.64 16.39
C ASP A 41 1.99 -2.43 16.85
N ARG A 42 1.88 -2.27 18.16
CA ARG A 42 1.03 -1.23 18.74
C ARG A 42 1.47 0.17 18.33
N VAL A 43 2.77 0.41 18.32
CA VAL A 43 3.31 1.74 17.97
C VAL A 43 3.01 2.07 16.52
N THR A 44 3.26 1.12 15.63
CA THR A 44 3.01 1.31 14.20
C THR A 44 1.52 1.53 13.94
N ARG A 45 0.66 0.75 14.59
CA ARG A 45 -0.78 0.93 14.44
C ARG A 45 -1.24 2.31 14.90
N ALA A 46 -0.69 2.79 16.02
CA ALA A 46 -1.03 4.11 16.53
C ALA A 46 -0.60 5.20 15.56
N LEU A 47 0.59 5.07 14.96
CA LEU A 47 1.08 6.03 13.99
C LEU A 47 0.20 6.06 12.74
N LEU A 48 -0.12 4.87 12.22
CA LEU A 48 -0.98 4.79 11.03
C LEU A 48 -2.38 5.33 11.31
N TYR A 49 -2.89 5.08 12.50
CA TYR A 49 -4.20 5.58 12.90
C TYR A 49 -4.27 7.10 12.90
N SER A 50 -3.15 7.76 13.14
CA SER A 50 -3.05 9.22 13.13
C SER A 50 -2.98 9.80 11.72
N CYS A 51 -2.78 8.95 10.72
CA CYS A 51 -2.61 9.37 9.33
C CYS A 51 -3.76 8.85 8.49
N GLN A 52 -3.81 9.32 7.25
CA GLN A 52 -4.60 8.65 6.22
C GLN A 52 -3.65 7.76 5.45
N TRP A 53 -4.05 6.51 5.25
CA TRP A 53 -3.20 5.56 4.56
C TRP A 53 -4.04 4.54 3.81
N TYR A 54 -3.43 3.98 2.79
CA TYR A 54 -4.06 2.92 2.02
C TYR A 54 -2.99 2.10 1.32
N ILE A 55 -3.38 0.91 0.87
CA ILE A 55 -2.52 0.04 0.08
C ILE A 55 -3.08 0.01 -1.34
N THR A 56 -2.19 0.16 -2.31
CA THR A 56 -2.54 0.06 -3.71
C THR A 56 -1.54 -0.83 -4.41
N THR A 57 -1.94 -1.38 -5.55
CA THR A 57 -1.06 -2.19 -6.38
C THR A 57 -0.90 -1.48 -7.71
N ASN A 58 0.33 -1.23 -8.09
CA ASN A 58 0.65 -0.52 -9.30
C ASN A 58 1.77 -1.26 -10.02
N ASP A 59 1.50 -1.72 -11.24
CA ASP A 59 2.45 -2.51 -12.02
C ASP A 59 2.98 -3.72 -11.25
N GLY A 60 2.10 -4.36 -10.49
CA GLY A 60 2.48 -5.53 -9.70
C GLY A 60 3.23 -5.22 -8.42
N ILE A 61 3.45 -3.95 -8.11
CA ILE A 61 4.16 -3.54 -6.90
C ILE A 61 3.15 -3.11 -5.85
N LEU A 62 3.21 -3.76 -4.69
CA LEU A 62 2.38 -3.40 -3.55
C LEU A 62 2.93 -2.12 -2.93
N THR A 63 2.10 -1.09 -2.86
CA THR A 63 2.54 0.22 -2.35
C THR A 63 1.68 0.63 -1.17
N LEU A 64 2.33 0.94 -0.06
CA LEU A 64 1.69 1.55 1.09
C LEU A 64 1.85 3.06 0.98
N VAL A 65 0.73 3.77 0.92
CA VAL A 65 0.72 5.23 0.81
C VAL A 65 0.25 5.81 2.13
N ILE A 66 1.04 6.71 2.70
CA ILE A 66 0.74 7.33 3.99
C ILE A 66 0.73 8.84 3.83
N ASP A 67 -0.40 9.46 4.16
CA ASP A 67 -0.54 10.92 4.16
C ASP A 67 -0.51 11.41 5.59
N CYS A 68 0.48 12.22 5.91
CA CYS A 68 0.69 12.70 7.28
C CYS A 68 0.00 14.04 7.49
N PRO A 69 -0.74 14.21 8.61
CA PRO A 69 -1.49 15.44 8.84
C PRO A 69 -0.61 16.62 9.29
N ASP A 70 0.52 16.32 9.92
CA ASP A 70 1.43 17.36 10.42
C ASP A 70 2.87 16.88 10.33
N ILE A 71 3.80 17.82 10.54
CA ILE A 71 5.23 17.53 10.37
C ILE A 71 5.76 16.62 11.47
N VAL A 72 5.22 16.69 12.67
CA VAL A 72 5.65 15.84 13.77
C VAL A 72 5.31 14.39 13.48
N THR A 73 4.09 14.13 13.06
CA THR A 73 3.65 12.79 12.68
C THR A 73 4.47 12.28 11.49
N TYR A 74 4.74 13.16 10.53
CA TYR A 74 5.56 12.81 9.37
C TYR A 74 6.93 12.29 9.82
N TRP A 75 7.60 12.99 10.72
CA TRP A 75 8.92 12.54 11.18
C TRP A 75 8.84 11.25 12.00
N HIS A 76 7.76 11.06 12.75
CA HIS A 76 7.55 9.80 13.46
C HIS A 76 7.37 8.63 12.48
N ILE A 77 6.61 8.85 11.41
CA ILE A 77 6.43 7.83 10.38
C ILE A 77 7.76 7.52 9.70
N VAL A 78 8.50 8.55 9.30
CA VAL A 78 9.80 8.37 8.63
C VAL A 78 10.75 7.59 9.52
N SER A 79 10.78 7.91 10.81
CA SER A 79 11.65 7.22 11.76
C SER A 79 11.23 5.76 11.97
N ASN A 80 9.99 5.42 11.66
CA ASN A 80 9.46 4.07 11.85
C ASN A 80 9.41 3.27 10.54
N ILE A 81 9.94 3.80 9.45
CA ILE A 81 9.92 3.13 8.15
C ILE A 81 10.51 1.72 8.20
N PRO A 82 11.64 1.48 8.88
CA PRO A 82 12.18 0.11 8.93
C PRO A 82 11.19 -0.89 9.52
N GLN A 83 10.48 -0.54 10.58
CA GLN A 83 9.48 -1.42 11.19
C GLN A 83 8.28 -1.61 10.29
N ILE A 84 7.82 -0.53 9.66
CA ILE A 84 6.69 -0.59 8.72
C ILE A 84 7.05 -1.49 7.55
N GLY A 85 8.23 -1.29 6.98
CA GLY A 85 8.70 -2.09 5.86
C GLY A 85 8.86 -3.55 6.21
N ASN A 86 9.33 -3.82 7.42
CA ASN A 86 9.50 -5.18 7.91
C ASN A 86 8.16 -5.94 7.95
N ARG A 87 7.08 -5.24 8.32
CA ARG A 87 5.75 -5.86 8.33
C ARG A 87 5.19 -5.99 6.91
N LEU A 88 5.39 -4.96 6.09
CA LEU A 88 4.89 -4.97 4.72
C LEU A 88 5.54 -6.08 3.88
N GLU A 89 6.79 -6.37 4.15
CA GLU A 89 7.56 -7.41 3.46
C GLU A 89 6.89 -8.78 3.57
N ARG A 90 6.10 -9.01 4.61
CA ARG A 90 5.39 -10.27 4.78
C ARG A 90 4.29 -10.48 3.76
N PHE A 91 3.83 -9.41 3.12
CA PHE A 91 2.73 -9.48 2.17
C PHE A 91 3.22 -9.46 0.72
N ALA A 92 4.38 -8.88 0.48
CA ALA A 92 4.96 -8.86 -0.86
C ALA A 92 6.44 -8.54 -0.75
N SER A 93 7.27 -9.34 -1.41
CA SER A 93 8.71 -9.08 -1.45
C SER A 93 9.02 -7.84 -2.29
N ASN A 94 8.15 -7.51 -3.23
CA ASN A 94 8.33 -6.36 -4.11
C ASN A 94 7.32 -5.27 -3.71
N ALA A 95 7.65 -4.55 -2.66
CA ALA A 95 6.74 -3.54 -2.10
C ALA A 95 7.48 -2.23 -1.90
N LYS A 96 6.72 -1.14 -1.80
CA LYS A 96 7.30 0.16 -1.46
C LYS A 96 6.37 0.95 -0.56
N ILE A 97 6.96 1.95 0.09
CA ILE A 97 6.27 2.85 0.99
C ILE A 97 6.43 4.26 0.44
N THR A 98 5.31 4.96 0.29
CA THR A 98 5.32 6.36 -0.10
C THR A 98 4.75 7.18 1.05
N VAL A 99 5.52 8.13 1.57
CA VAL A 99 5.11 8.96 2.68
C VAL A 99 4.99 10.39 2.20
N HIS A 100 3.79 10.94 2.34
CA HIS A 100 3.50 12.33 1.94
C HIS A 100 3.56 13.22 3.17
N PRO A 101 4.42 14.26 3.16
CA PRO A 101 4.40 15.25 4.23
C PRO A 101 3.15 16.10 4.13
N PRO A 102 2.84 16.92 5.16
CA PRO A 102 1.72 17.84 5.08
C PRO A 102 1.86 18.75 3.88
N PHE A 103 0.72 19.22 3.39
CA PHE A 103 0.67 20.08 2.23
C PHE A 103 1.64 21.27 2.37
N GLY A 104 2.44 21.49 1.34
CA GLY A 104 3.39 22.59 1.33
C GLY A 104 4.66 22.39 2.14
N LYS A 105 4.86 21.20 2.72
CA LYS A 105 6.02 20.94 3.59
C LYS A 105 7.08 20.04 2.96
N GLY A 106 7.04 19.86 1.65
CA GLY A 106 8.07 19.12 0.95
C GLY A 106 7.52 18.07 0.02
N ALA A 107 8.43 17.32 -0.60
CA ALA A 107 8.09 16.28 -1.56
C ALA A 107 7.88 14.94 -0.85
N PRO A 108 7.09 14.04 -1.44
CA PRO A 108 6.94 12.69 -0.89
C PRO A 108 8.26 11.93 -0.87
N ILE A 109 8.39 11.05 0.12
CA ILE A 109 9.51 10.11 0.19
C ILE A 109 9.00 8.76 -0.28
N GLU A 110 9.77 8.12 -1.15
CA GLU A 110 9.45 6.80 -1.66
C GLU A 110 10.59 5.85 -1.32
N VAL A 111 10.28 4.75 -0.63
CA VAL A 111 11.28 3.80 -0.17
C VAL A 111 10.86 2.40 -0.59
N SER A 112 11.77 1.69 -1.23
CA SER A 112 11.58 0.30 -1.60
C SER A 112 11.85 -0.60 -0.40
N VAL A 113 11.00 -1.60 -0.19
CA VAL A 113 11.20 -2.54 0.92
C VAL A 113 12.53 -3.29 0.77
N ASN A 114 12.93 -3.58 -0.46
CA ASN A 114 14.22 -4.22 -0.72
C ASN A 114 15.39 -3.36 -0.24
N GLU A 115 15.29 -2.05 -0.39
CA GLU A 115 16.33 -1.13 0.06
C GLU A 115 16.42 -1.13 1.58
N ILE A 116 15.28 -1.23 2.26
CA ILE A 116 15.25 -1.30 3.72
C ILE A 116 15.97 -2.56 4.19
N SER A 117 15.66 -3.70 3.58
CA SER A 117 16.28 -4.98 3.94
C SER A 117 17.77 -4.95 3.70
N ALA A 118 18.21 -4.42 2.55
CA ALA A 118 19.61 -4.30 2.23
C ALA A 118 20.34 -3.42 3.22
N TYR A 119 19.74 -2.30 3.59
CA TYR A 119 20.33 -1.39 4.58
C TYR A 119 20.46 -2.04 5.95
N ARG A 120 19.45 -2.79 6.33
CA ARG A 120 19.42 -3.50 7.61
C ARG A 120 20.52 -4.55 7.71
N ASP A 121 20.81 -5.21 6.60
CA ASP A 121 21.85 -6.25 6.56
C ASP A 121 23.25 -5.65 6.75
N TRP A 122 23.39 -4.36 6.47
CA TRP A 122 24.66 -3.66 6.68
C TRP A 122 24.92 -3.29 8.15
N LEU A 123 23.85 -3.18 8.91
CA LEU A 123 23.94 -2.82 10.32
C LEU A 123 24.14 -4.04 11.18
#